data_c59ae89eb9b4f91532d8583d81587799
#
_entry.id   c59ae89eb9b4f91532d8583d81587799
#
_cell.length_a   1.000
_cell.length_b   1.000
_cell.length_c   1.000
_cell.angle_alpha   90.00
_cell.angle_beta   90.00
_cell.angle_gamma   90.00
#
_symmetry.space_group_name_H-M   'P 1'
#
loop_
_entity.id
_entity.type
_entity.pdbx_description
1 polymer ?
#
loop_
_entity_poly.entity_id
_entity_poly.type
_entity_poly.pdbx_seq_one_letter_code
_entity_poly.pdbx_strand_id
1 'polypeptide(L)'
;AAQSGTFSKPCVAIGYPSSHAGCACVDIDFALMGRKAVDFLYEKGHRTVVFLRNNESDYNRHSGYVVIFRESLLAHAKELGMTVIESEHYEADSFDAQHFVSTVFAHPDRPTAIINQANASVLSQVLMALHDAGMSIPQDVSVLSCGTYFEGEPTRFPITEMPVMPEELCAEAMNLLVSAIEEHTDIKGSVELIEPALKRRGSVAEAGSGGTI
;
A
#
# COMPACT_ATOMS: atom_id res chain seq x y z
N ALA A 1 -13.46 -2.46 22.57
CA ALA A 1 -14.75 -3.14 22.57
C ALA A 1 -15.82 -2.15 22.11
N ALA A 2 -16.12 -2.13 20.81
CA ALA A 2 -17.27 -1.41 20.29
C ALA A 2 -18.52 -2.14 20.81
N GLN A 3 -19.29 -1.45 21.63
CA GLN A 3 -20.59 -1.94 22.04
C GLN A 3 -21.47 -2.10 20.80
N SER A 4 -22.16 -3.20 20.67
CA SER A 4 -23.19 -3.51 19.68
C SER A 4 -24.41 -2.61 19.84
N GLY A 5 -24.24 -1.31 19.63
CA GLY A 5 -25.33 -0.34 19.58
C GLY A 5 -25.75 -0.18 18.14
N THR A 6 -26.96 -0.64 17.80
CA THR A 6 -27.63 -0.27 16.56
C THR A 6 -27.78 1.25 16.52
N PHE A 7 -27.07 1.92 15.63
CA PHE A 7 -27.29 3.34 15.40
C PHE A 7 -28.72 3.56 14.89
N SER A 8 -29.45 4.47 15.53
CA SER A 8 -30.83 4.83 15.14
C SER A 8 -30.84 5.83 13.96
N LYS A 9 -29.69 6.38 13.60
CA LYS A 9 -29.50 7.33 12.50
C LYS A 9 -28.51 6.77 11.48
N PRO A 10 -28.56 7.20 10.22
CA PRO A 10 -27.54 6.87 9.25
C PRO A 10 -26.14 7.18 9.78
N CYS A 11 -25.22 6.25 9.58
CA CYS A 11 -23.82 6.37 10.03
C CYS A 11 -22.92 5.77 8.96
N VAL A 12 -21.86 6.51 8.61
CA VAL A 12 -20.82 6.07 7.67
C VAL A 12 -19.48 6.10 8.37
N ALA A 13 -18.75 5.00 8.32
CA ALA A 13 -17.37 4.90 8.78
C ALA A 13 -16.43 5.10 7.60
N ILE A 14 -15.33 5.83 7.80
CA ILE A 14 -14.21 5.87 6.87
C ILE A 14 -13.21 4.83 7.34
N GLY A 15 -12.90 3.88 6.45
CA GLY A 15 -12.16 2.68 6.76
C GLY A 15 -13.06 1.44 6.88
N TYR A 16 -12.51 0.28 6.55
CA TYR A 16 -13.24 -1.00 6.60
C TYR A 16 -13.14 -1.60 8.01
N PRO A 17 -14.18 -1.50 8.83
CA PRO A 17 -14.14 -2.02 10.19
C PRO A 17 -14.18 -3.55 10.20
N SER A 18 -13.48 -4.18 11.13
CA SER A 18 -13.49 -5.64 11.34
C SER A 18 -14.87 -6.21 11.73
N SER A 19 -15.80 -5.37 12.14
CA SER A 19 -17.19 -5.73 12.40
C SER A 19 -18.12 -4.62 11.88
N HIS A 20 -19.07 -4.97 11.03
CA HIS A 20 -20.08 -4.06 10.47
C HIS A 20 -21.17 -3.72 11.52
N ALA A 21 -20.82 -3.01 12.56
CA ALA A 21 -21.71 -2.67 13.68
C ALA A 21 -22.91 -1.76 13.28
N GLY A 22 -23.54 -2.04 12.12
CA GLY A 22 -24.71 -1.31 11.64
C GLY A 22 -24.41 0.04 10.97
N CYS A 23 -23.14 0.35 10.67
CA CYS A 23 -22.72 1.49 9.83
C CYS A 23 -22.52 1.04 8.38
N ALA A 24 -22.70 1.98 7.44
CA ALA A 24 -22.07 1.88 6.14
C ALA A 24 -20.57 2.17 6.28
N CYS A 25 -19.77 1.76 5.32
CA CYS A 25 -18.35 2.12 5.30
C CYS A 25 -17.87 2.50 3.89
N VAL A 26 -16.90 3.42 3.85
CA VAL A 26 -16.19 3.83 2.65
C VAL A 26 -14.71 3.63 2.90
N ASP A 27 -14.00 2.94 2.00
CA ASP A 27 -12.56 2.72 2.10
C ASP A 27 -11.96 2.60 0.71
N ILE A 28 -10.64 2.59 0.62
CA ILE A 28 -9.93 2.20 -0.61
C ILE A 28 -10.03 0.67 -0.78
N ASP A 29 -10.17 0.21 -2.02
CA ASP A 29 -10.03 -1.21 -2.34
C ASP A 29 -8.55 -1.64 -2.22
N PHE A 30 -8.12 -1.95 -1.00
CA PHE A 30 -6.75 -2.41 -0.73
C PHE A 30 -6.46 -3.79 -1.34
N ALA A 31 -7.49 -4.61 -1.58
CA ALA A 31 -7.30 -5.87 -2.29
C ALA A 31 -6.98 -5.60 -3.78
N LEU A 32 -7.72 -4.70 -4.40
CA LEU A 32 -7.43 -4.27 -5.78
C LEU A 32 -6.09 -3.53 -5.86
N MET A 33 -5.73 -2.72 -4.84
CA MET A 33 -4.43 -2.03 -4.79
C MET A 33 -3.28 -3.04 -4.80
N GLY A 34 -3.36 -4.12 -4.01
CA GLY A 34 -2.35 -5.17 -3.99
C GLY A 34 -2.19 -5.86 -5.35
N ARG A 35 -3.31 -6.20 -6.01
CA ARG A 35 -3.29 -6.78 -7.37
C ARG A 35 -2.69 -5.83 -8.40
N LYS A 36 -3.15 -4.57 -8.43
CA LYS A 36 -2.62 -3.55 -9.35
C LYS A 36 -1.13 -3.29 -9.17
N ALA A 37 -0.61 -3.35 -7.93
CA ALA A 37 0.82 -3.20 -7.68
C ALA A 37 1.62 -4.32 -8.33
N VAL A 38 1.14 -5.55 -8.21
CA VAL A 38 1.76 -6.74 -8.82
C VAL A 38 1.68 -6.67 -10.34
N ASP A 39 0.48 -6.43 -10.90
CA ASP A 39 0.27 -6.32 -12.35
C ASP A 39 1.20 -5.27 -12.97
N PHE A 40 1.27 -4.09 -12.36
CA PHE A 40 2.08 -2.99 -12.87
C PHE A 40 3.57 -3.34 -12.93
N LEU A 41 4.11 -3.99 -11.91
CA LEU A 41 5.52 -4.42 -11.91
C LEU A 41 5.75 -5.64 -12.82
N TYR A 42 4.79 -6.54 -12.88
CA TYR A 42 4.86 -7.71 -13.79
C TYR A 42 4.89 -7.28 -15.25
N GLU A 43 4.04 -6.34 -15.66
CA GLU A 43 4.01 -5.74 -17.00
C GLU A 43 5.32 -5.04 -17.35
N LYS A 44 6.02 -4.48 -16.34
CA LYS A 44 7.36 -3.89 -16.46
C LYS A 44 8.50 -4.92 -16.47
N GLY A 45 8.18 -6.21 -16.47
CA GLY A 45 9.16 -7.29 -16.55
C GLY A 45 9.77 -7.71 -15.21
N HIS A 46 9.39 -7.10 -14.09
CA HIS A 46 9.86 -7.53 -12.77
C HIS A 46 9.32 -8.91 -12.43
N ARG A 47 10.17 -9.78 -11.88
CA ARG A 47 9.80 -11.15 -11.49
C ARG A 47 10.15 -11.47 -10.05
N THR A 48 11.18 -10.84 -9.52
CA THR A 48 11.53 -10.86 -8.09
C THR A 48 11.43 -9.46 -7.55
N VAL A 49 10.59 -9.27 -6.53
CA VAL A 49 10.35 -7.97 -5.87
C VAL A 49 10.47 -8.13 -4.37
N VAL A 50 10.80 -7.05 -3.66
CA VAL A 50 10.71 -7.02 -2.21
C VAL A 50 9.46 -6.24 -1.80
N PHE A 51 8.72 -6.78 -0.85
CA PHE A 51 7.62 -6.09 -0.19
C PHE A 51 8.13 -5.50 1.14
N LEU A 52 8.31 -4.19 1.16
CA LEU A 52 8.60 -3.42 2.37
C LEU A 52 7.28 -3.22 3.12
N ARG A 53 7.05 -4.11 4.08
CA ARG A 53 5.79 -4.19 4.82
C ARG A 53 5.66 -3.07 5.86
N ASN A 54 4.46 -2.86 6.36
CA ASN A 54 4.21 -1.95 7.48
C ASN A 54 4.75 -2.55 8.80
N ASN A 55 4.79 -1.73 9.86
CA ASN A 55 5.27 -2.15 11.17
C ASN A 55 4.39 -3.24 11.79
N GLU A 56 4.97 -4.02 12.72
CA GLU A 56 4.30 -5.17 13.33
C GLU A 56 3.07 -4.77 14.15
N SER A 57 3.08 -3.58 14.76
CA SER A 57 1.95 -3.12 15.58
C SER A 57 0.66 -2.95 14.76
N ASP A 58 0.74 -2.59 13.47
CA ASP A 58 -0.42 -2.48 12.60
C ASP A 58 -0.98 -3.84 12.21
N TYR A 59 -0.12 -4.85 12.00
CA TYR A 59 -0.56 -6.23 11.80
C TYR A 59 -1.19 -6.82 13.07
N ASN A 60 -0.60 -6.58 14.24
CA ASN A 60 -1.11 -7.06 15.52
C ASN A 60 -2.49 -6.46 15.88
N ARG A 61 -2.76 -5.24 15.43
CA ARG A 61 -4.09 -4.62 15.54
C ARG A 61 -5.09 -5.10 14.50
N HIS A 62 -4.67 -5.99 13.60
CA HIS A 62 -5.47 -6.44 12.46
C HIS A 62 -6.01 -5.27 11.63
N SER A 63 -5.17 -4.27 11.39
CA SER A 63 -5.54 -3.13 10.56
C SER A 63 -5.86 -3.62 9.14
N GLY A 64 -7.11 -3.45 8.71
CA GLY A 64 -7.62 -4.04 7.48
C GLY A 64 -6.76 -3.67 6.26
N TYR A 65 -6.33 -2.41 6.17
CA TYR A 65 -5.54 -1.93 5.04
C TYR A 65 -4.19 -2.66 4.88
N VAL A 66 -3.51 -3.04 5.97
CA VAL A 66 -2.22 -3.76 5.86
C VAL A 66 -2.43 -5.26 5.59
N VAL A 67 -3.42 -5.87 6.23
CA VAL A 67 -3.68 -7.31 6.09
C VAL A 67 -4.24 -7.62 4.71
N ILE A 68 -5.30 -6.93 4.29
CA ILE A 68 -5.98 -7.14 3.01
C ILE A 68 -5.04 -6.88 1.83
N PHE A 69 -4.26 -5.79 1.88
CA PHE A 69 -3.28 -5.48 0.84
C PHE A 69 -2.24 -6.59 0.72
N ARG A 70 -1.61 -6.98 1.83
CA ARG A 70 -0.57 -8.01 1.86
C ARG A 70 -1.09 -9.35 1.33
N GLU A 71 -2.23 -9.82 1.82
CA GLU A 71 -2.82 -11.10 1.39
C GLU A 71 -3.10 -11.11 -0.11
N SER A 72 -3.70 -10.03 -0.63
CA SER A 72 -4.02 -9.90 -2.04
C SER A 72 -2.77 -9.81 -2.92
N LEU A 73 -1.76 -9.02 -2.49
CA LEU A 73 -0.47 -8.90 -3.17
C LEU A 73 0.22 -10.27 -3.29
N LEU A 74 0.35 -11.01 -2.19
CA LEU A 74 1.05 -12.30 -2.17
C LEU A 74 0.31 -13.37 -2.98
N ALA A 75 -1.03 -13.41 -2.88
CA ALA A 75 -1.84 -14.34 -3.65
C ALA A 75 -1.68 -14.09 -5.16
N HIS A 76 -1.82 -12.84 -5.59
CA HIS A 76 -1.75 -12.50 -6.99
C HIS A 76 -0.33 -12.62 -7.58
N ALA A 77 0.70 -12.27 -6.82
CA ALA A 77 2.09 -12.51 -7.22
C ALA A 77 2.37 -14.00 -7.47
N LYS A 78 1.84 -14.87 -6.59
CA LYS A 78 1.95 -16.32 -6.76
C LYS A 78 1.24 -16.83 -8.01
N GLU A 79 0.06 -16.29 -8.35
CA GLU A 79 -0.68 -16.63 -9.57
C GLU A 79 0.13 -16.30 -10.83
N LEU A 80 0.86 -15.19 -10.82
CA LEU A 80 1.71 -14.75 -11.94
C LEU A 80 3.13 -15.35 -11.92
N GLY A 81 3.45 -16.19 -10.93
CA GLY A 81 4.79 -16.79 -10.78
C GLY A 81 5.87 -15.79 -10.39
N MET A 82 5.50 -14.67 -9.75
CA MET A 82 6.46 -13.72 -9.18
C MET A 82 6.94 -14.19 -7.81
N THR A 83 8.21 -13.92 -7.53
CA THR A 83 8.80 -14.09 -6.20
C THR A 83 8.67 -12.78 -5.42
N VAL A 84 8.05 -12.85 -4.23
CA VAL A 84 7.98 -11.72 -3.30
C VAL A 84 8.81 -12.05 -2.07
N ILE A 85 9.83 -11.23 -1.80
CA ILE A 85 10.63 -11.27 -0.58
C ILE A 85 10.02 -10.26 0.38
N GLU A 86 9.50 -10.71 1.52
CA GLU A 86 8.97 -9.77 2.52
C GLU A 86 10.11 -9.23 3.39
N SER A 87 10.06 -7.94 3.74
CA SER A 87 10.97 -7.39 4.76
C SER A 87 10.76 -8.09 6.09
N GLU A 88 11.79 -8.12 6.93
CA GLU A 88 11.67 -8.61 8.29
C GLU A 88 10.62 -7.83 9.09
N HIS A 89 10.13 -8.44 10.17
CA HIS A 89 9.24 -7.79 11.12
C HIS A 89 10.00 -6.70 11.87
N TYR A 90 9.38 -5.54 12.03
CA TYR A 90 9.97 -4.42 12.78
C TYR A 90 8.90 -3.64 13.55
N GLU A 91 9.31 -3.05 14.67
CA GLU A 91 8.52 -2.04 15.36
C GLU A 91 8.84 -0.65 14.81
N ALA A 92 7.92 0.31 14.98
CA ALA A 92 7.94 1.59 14.28
C ALA A 92 9.28 2.35 14.35
N ASP A 93 10.01 2.23 15.47
CA ASP A 93 11.26 2.97 15.72
C ASP A 93 12.52 2.08 15.62
N SER A 94 12.39 0.82 15.15
CA SER A 94 13.50 -0.15 15.14
C SER A 94 13.90 -0.60 13.74
N PHE A 95 13.41 0.04 12.68
CA PHE A 95 13.75 -0.33 11.31
C PHE A 95 15.19 0.07 10.95
N ASP A 96 16.01 -0.92 10.58
CA ASP A 96 17.37 -0.71 10.11
C ASP A 96 17.43 -0.79 8.58
N ALA A 97 17.38 0.36 7.93
CA ALA A 97 17.37 0.46 6.47
C ALA A 97 18.69 0.01 5.83
N GLN A 98 19.85 0.20 6.49
CA GLN A 98 21.14 -0.23 5.98
C GLN A 98 21.23 -1.77 5.99
N HIS A 99 20.83 -2.38 7.11
CA HIS A 99 20.76 -3.83 7.20
C HIS A 99 19.77 -4.41 6.18
N PHE A 100 18.58 -3.82 6.06
CA PHE A 100 17.58 -4.24 5.07
C PHE A 100 18.15 -4.22 3.64
N VAL A 101 18.72 -3.11 3.20
CA VAL A 101 19.27 -2.97 1.84
C VAL A 101 20.42 -3.96 1.62
N SER A 102 21.38 -4.05 2.56
CA SER A 102 22.53 -4.94 2.42
C SER A 102 22.15 -6.42 2.37
N THR A 103 21.10 -6.82 3.11
CA THR A 103 20.63 -8.23 3.15
C THR A 103 19.81 -8.58 1.92
N VAL A 104 18.81 -7.74 1.60
CA VAL A 104 17.85 -8.04 0.53
C VAL A 104 18.52 -8.01 -0.85
N PHE A 105 19.39 -7.04 -1.10
CA PHE A 105 20.03 -6.89 -2.41
C PHE A 105 21.33 -7.69 -2.59
N ALA A 106 21.82 -8.38 -1.53
CA ALA A 106 22.85 -9.41 -1.64
C ALA A 106 22.28 -10.80 -1.97
N HIS A 107 20.94 -10.96 -2.00
CA HIS A 107 20.30 -12.23 -2.32
C HIS A 107 20.67 -12.70 -3.74
N PRO A 108 20.92 -14.01 -3.99
CA PRO A 108 21.22 -14.54 -5.32
C PRO A 108 20.16 -14.18 -6.38
N ASP A 109 18.88 -14.24 -5.98
CA ASP A 109 17.74 -13.80 -6.81
C ASP A 109 17.41 -12.33 -6.50
N ARG A 110 18.39 -11.44 -6.71
CA ARG A 110 18.30 -10.02 -6.40
C ARG A 110 16.96 -9.43 -6.88
N PRO A 111 16.15 -8.83 -5.98
CA PRO A 111 14.93 -8.15 -6.40
C PRO A 111 15.27 -6.92 -7.25
N THR A 112 14.41 -6.65 -8.22
CA THR A 112 14.56 -5.50 -9.15
C THR A 112 13.55 -4.39 -8.85
N ALA A 113 12.65 -4.61 -7.90
CA ALA A 113 11.69 -3.60 -7.47
C ALA A 113 11.32 -3.74 -5.99
N ILE A 114 10.92 -2.63 -5.40
CA ILE A 114 10.34 -2.51 -4.06
C ILE A 114 8.87 -2.14 -4.21
N ILE A 115 7.97 -2.90 -3.57
CA ILE A 115 6.60 -2.49 -3.26
C ILE A 115 6.61 -2.02 -1.82
N ASN A 116 6.38 -0.74 -1.60
CA ASN A 116 6.38 -0.15 -0.27
C ASN A 116 4.97 0.03 0.28
N GLN A 117 4.74 -0.43 1.51
CA GLN A 117 3.56 -0.09 2.32
C GLN A 117 3.98 0.53 3.67
N ALA A 118 5.28 0.61 3.95
CA ALA A 118 5.78 1.27 5.14
C ALA A 118 5.49 2.78 5.12
N ASN A 119 5.57 3.41 6.29
CA ASN A 119 5.38 4.85 6.40
C ASN A 119 6.50 5.65 5.68
N ALA A 120 6.25 6.94 5.45
CA ALA A 120 7.16 7.83 4.73
C ALA A 120 8.56 7.93 5.35
N SER A 121 8.68 7.83 6.67
CA SER A 121 9.97 7.87 7.36
C SER A 121 10.82 6.64 7.04
N VAL A 122 10.23 5.46 7.09
CA VAL A 122 10.91 4.19 6.75
C VAL A 122 11.29 4.17 5.27
N LEU A 123 10.35 4.56 4.39
CA LEU A 123 10.65 4.67 2.96
C LEU A 123 11.83 5.61 2.71
N SER A 124 11.84 6.79 3.34
CA SER A 124 12.93 7.76 3.17
C SER A 124 14.28 7.19 3.61
N GLN A 125 14.32 6.44 4.71
CA GLN A 125 15.54 5.76 5.16
C GLN A 125 16.01 4.70 4.16
N VAL A 126 15.08 3.91 3.58
CA VAL A 126 15.41 2.92 2.55
C VAL A 126 15.97 3.60 1.29
N LEU A 127 15.36 4.70 0.84
CA LEU A 127 15.84 5.45 -0.33
C LEU A 127 17.25 6.01 -0.11
N MET A 128 17.56 6.47 1.11
CA MET A 128 18.91 6.92 1.48
C MET A 128 19.89 5.74 1.51
N ALA A 129 19.52 4.62 2.12
CA ALA A 129 20.37 3.43 2.18
C ALA A 129 20.68 2.85 0.78
N LEU A 130 19.72 2.87 -0.15
CA LEU A 130 19.94 2.51 -1.56
C LEU A 130 20.96 3.44 -2.22
N HIS A 131 20.79 4.75 -2.02
CA HIS A 131 21.74 5.74 -2.55
C HIS A 131 23.16 5.54 -2.00
N ASP A 132 23.30 5.30 -0.69
CA ASP A 132 24.59 5.06 -0.02
C ASP A 132 25.24 3.75 -0.50
N ALA A 133 24.43 2.76 -0.89
CA ALA A 133 24.89 1.52 -1.52
C ALA A 133 25.23 1.69 -3.03
N GLY A 134 25.12 2.91 -3.57
CA GLY A 134 25.40 3.20 -4.97
C GLY A 134 24.32 2.74 -5.94
N MET A 135 23.10 2.47 -5.45
CA MET A 135 22.00 1.98 -6.28
C MET A 135 21.13 3.15 -6.75
N SER A 136 20.91 3.20 -8.05
CA SER A 136 20.10 4.24 -8.71
C SER A 136 18.63 3.82 -8.86
N ILE A 137 17.70 4.77 -8.64
CA ILE A 137 16.28 4.61 -8.87
C ILE A 137 15.90 5.41 -10.11
N PRO A 138 15.25 4.82 -11.11
CA PRO A 138 14.74 3.44 -11.19
C PRO A 138 15.70 2.43 -11.85
N GLN A 139 16.92 2.79 -12.20
CA GLN A 139 17.80 2.01 -13.09
C GLN A 139 18.24 0.68 -12.46
N ASP A 140 18.65 0.68 -11.18
CA ASP A 140 19.07 -0.52 -10.45
C ASP A 140 17.92 -1.16 -9.69
N VAL A 141 17.00 -0.33 -9.19
CA VAL A 141 15.83 -0.78 -8.43
C VAL A 141 14.64 0.16 -8.65
N SER A 142 13.52 -0.39 -9.06
CA SER A 142 12.25 0.33 -9.15
C SER A 142 11.59 0.44 -7.77
N VAL A 143 10.87 1.55 -7.51
CA VAL A 143 10.14 1.77 -6.25
C VAL A 143 8.71 2.17 -6.54
N LEU A 144 7.75 1.40 -6.02
CA LEU A 144 6.32 1.66 -6.05
C LEU A 144 5.82 1.79 -4.61
N SER A 145 5.20 2.91 -4.25
CA SER A 145 4.61 3.12 -2.92
C SER A 145 3.09 2.94 -2.95
N CYS A 146 2.54 2.23 -1.98
CA CYS A 146 1.13 1.89 -1.89
C CYS A 146 0.56 2.29 -0.54
N GLY A 147 -0.63 2.92 -0.54
CA GLY A 147 -1.30 3.32 0.69
C GLY A 147 -0.70 4.54 1.38
N THR A 148 0.03 5.40 0.65
CA THR A 148 0.47 6.71 1.16
C THR A 148 -0.72 7.60 1.47
N TYR A 149 -0.66 8.35 2.59
CA TYR A 149 -1.79 9.19 3.00
C TYR A 149 -1.98 10.41 2.10
N PHE A 150 -0.90 10.96 1.56
CA PHE A 150 -0.93 12.15 0.73
C PHE A 150 -0.29 11.91 -0.62
N GLU A 151 -0.91 12.44 -1.65
CA GLU A 151 -0.31 12.46 -2.98
C GLU A 151 0.96 13.32 -2.97
N GLY A 152 2.07 12.76 -3.47
CA GLY A 152 3.33 13.48 -3.55
C GLY A 152 3.97 13.77 -2.19
N GLU A 153 3.89 12.83 -1.23
CA GLU A 153 4.66 12.95 0.01
C GLU A 153 6.10 13.41 -0.29
N PRO A 154 6.64 14.36 0.50
CA PRO A 154 7.95 14.95 0.25
C PRO A 154 9.05 13.92 0.45
N THR A 155 9.33 13.18 -0.60
CA THR A 155 10.50 12.32 -0.71
C THR A 155 11.55 13.02 -1.58
N ARG A 156 12.82 12.71 -1.36
CA ARG A 156 13.91 13.21 -2.19
C ARG A 156 13.78 12.81 -3.67
N PHE A 157 13.00 11.77 -3.94
CA PHE A 157 12.78 11.19 -5.26
C PHE A 157 11.29 11.23 -5.61
N PRO A 158 10.92 11.48 -6.86
CA PRO A 158 9.52 11.43 -7.31
C PRO A 158 9.05 9.98 -7.40
N ILE A 159 8.44 9.47 -6.35
CA ILE A 159 8.00 8.07 -6.25
C ILE A 159 6.66 7.87 -6.94
N THR A 160 6.58 6.85 -7.80
CA THR A 160 5.34 6.31 -8.34
C THR A 160 4.52 5.71 -7.21
N GLU A 161 3.24 6.06 -7.11
CA GLU A 161 2.45 5.71 -5.93
C GLU A 161 0.98 5.40 -6.24
N MET A 162 0.32 4.71 -5.31
CA MET A 162 -1.13 4.59 -5.20
C MET A 162 -1.54 5.15 -3.82
N PRO A 163 -1.89 6.45 -3.73
CA PRO A 163 -2.23 7.10 -2.48
C PRO A 163 -3.63 6.74 -1.99
N VAL A 164 -3.88 6.92 -0.69
CA VAL A 164 -5.18 6.67 -0.05
C VAL A 164 -6.20 7.78 -0.38
N MET A 165 -5.76 9.00 -0.70
CA MET A 165 -6.63 10.13 -1.04
C MET A 165 -7.72 10.42 0.02
N PRO A 166 -7.37 10.85 1.24
CA PRO A 166 -8.34 11.05 2.33
C PRO A 166 -9.47 12.02 2.00
N GLU A 167 -9.21 13.01 1.14
CA GLU A 167 -10.23 13.98 0.70
C GLU A 167 -11.34 13.32 -0.12
N GLU A 168 -10.97 12.39 -1.02
CA GLU A 168 -11.94 11.63 -1.82
C GLU A 168 -12.75 10.69 -0.94
N LEU A 169 -12.11 10.01 0.03
CA LEU A 169 -12.79 9.17 1.01
C LEU A 169 -13.81 9.96 1.84
N CYS A 170 -13.43 11.15 2.32
CA CYS A 170 -14.32 12.02 3.08
C CYS A 170 -15.49 12.51 2.22
N ALA A 171 -15.24 12.90 0.96
CA ALA A 171 -16.27 13.35 0.05
C ALA A 171 -17.29 12.24 -0.23
N GLU A 172 -16.82 11.02 -0.52
CA GLU A 172 -17.71 9.89 -0.78
C GLU A 172 -18.51 9.47 0.44
N ALA A 173 -17.89 9.46 1.63
CA ALA A 173 -18.59 9.19 2.88
C ALA A 173 -19.69 10.23 3.16
N MET A 174 -19.43 11.51 2.87
CA MET A 174 -20.41 12.58 3.01
C MET A 174 -21.53 12.46 1.99
N ASN A 175 -21.23 12.15 0.74
CA ASN A 175 -22.23 11.93 -0.31
C ASN A 175 -23.19 10.79 0.08
N LEU A 176 -22.62 9.66 0.50
CA LEU A 176 -23.41 8.50 0.94
C LEU A 176 -24.31 8.84 2.13
N LEU A 177 -23.78 9.57 3.10
CA LEU A 177 -24.54 9.96 4.29
C LEU A 177 -25.68 10.94 3.96
N VAL A 178 -25.41 11.95 3.12
CA VAL A 178 -26.41 12.95 2.72
C VAL A 178 -27.53 12.29 1.91
N SER A 179 -27.17 11.48 0.89
CA SER A 179 -28.16 10.73 0.10
C SER A 179 -29.05 9.85 0.99
N ALA A 180 -28.46 9.14 1.95
CA ALA A 180 -29.24 8.32 2.87
C ALA A 180 -30.22 9.10 3.73
N ILE A 181 -29.88 10.32 4.14
CA ILE A 181 -30.76 11.21 4.91
C ILE A 181 -31.88 11.78 4.03
N GLU A 182 -31.54 12.27 2.83
CA GLU A 182 -32.50 12.93 1.93
C GLU A 182 -33.49 11.93 1.33
N GLU A 183 -33.02 10.77 0.94
CA GLU A 183 -33.83 9.72 0.30
C GLU A 183 -34.48 8.75 1.31
N HIS A 184 -34.17 8.89 2.59
CA HIS A 184 -34.62 8.01 3.67
C HIS A 184 -34.27 6.53 3.44
N THR A 185 -33.11 6.29 2.83
CA THR A 185 -32.63 4.93 2.51
C THR A 185 -31.86 4.31 3.67
N ASP A 186 -31.99 2.99 3.84
CA ASP A 186 -31.20 2.24 4.82
C ASP A 186 -29.87 1.81 4.18
N ILE A 187 -28.79 2.42 4.65
CA ILE A 187 -27.42 2.14 4.17
C ILE A 187 -26.64 1.21 5.12
N LYS A 188 -27.30 0.64 6.14
CA LYS A 188 -26.60 -0.21 7.11
C LYS A 188 -25.91 -1.38 6.46
N GLY A 189 -24.61 -1.50 6.74
CA GLY A 189 -23.76 -2.58 6.24
C GLY A 189 -23.37 -2.45 4.76
N SER A 190 -23.73 -1.36 4.06
CA SER A 190 -23.19 -1.09 2.72
C SER A 190 -21.70 -0.81 2.80
N VAL A 191 -20.98 -1.21 1.76
CA VAL A 191 -19.52 -1.04 1.62
C VAL A 191 -19.27 -0.41 0.27
N GLU A 192 -18.72 0.80 0.29
CA GLU A 192 -18.26 1.51 -0.90
C GLU A 192 -16.73 1.49 -0.93
N LEU A 193 -16.16 0.84 -1.95
CA LEU A 193 -14.72 0.72 -2.13
C LEU A 193 -14.28 1.61 -3.29
N ILE A 194 -13.39 2.55 -3.00
CA ILE A 194 -12.82 3.46 -3.99
C ILE A 194 -11.65 2.77 -4.69
N GLU A 195 -11.68 2.79 -6.01
CA GLU A 195 -10.63 2.21 -6.83
C GLU A 195 -9.30 2.99 -6.65
N PRO A 196 -8.19 2.31 -6.30
CA PRO A 196 -6.89 2.96 -6.16
C PRO A 196 -6.37 3.45 -7.52
N ALA A 197 -5.95 4.73 -7.56
CA ALA A 197 -5.39 5.37 -8.74
C ALA A 197 -3.85 5.29 -8.74
N LEU A 198 -3.25 4.83 -9.84
CA LEU A 198 -1.80 4.81 -10.02
C LEU A 198 -1.30 6.18 -10.50
N LYS A 199 -0.46 6.84 -9.71
CA LYS A 199 0.21 8.11 -10.02
C LYS A 199 1.67 7.85 -10.41
N ARG A 200 1.98 7.90 -11.70
CA ARG A 200 3.32 7.63 -12.22
C ARG A 200 4.22 8.87 -12.08
N ARG A 201 5.42 8.70 -11.47
CA ARG A 201 6.38 9.80 -11.23
C ARG A 201 7.82 9.48 -11.65
N GLY A 202 8.08 8.32 -12.24
CA GLY A 202 9.39 7.97 -12.81
C GLY A 202 10.29 7.09 -11.93
N SER A 203 9.83 6.61 -10.78
CA SER A 203 10.61 5.69 -9.93
C SER A 203 10.48 4.21 -10.33
N VAL A 204 9.76 3.90 -11.40
CA VAL A 204 9.59 2.54 -11.93
C VAL A 204 9.99 2.51 -13.40
N ALA A 205 10.92 1.63 -13.77
CA ALA A 205 11.38 1.38 -15.12
C ALA A 205 11.12 -0.07 -15.55
N GLU A 206 11.45 -0.42 -16.79
CA GLU A 206 11.48 -1.81 -17.25
C GLU A 206 12.59 -2.58 -16.52
N ALA A 207 12.30 -3.81 -16.09
CA ALA A 207 13.31 -4.66 -15.47
C ALA A 207 14.47 -4.92 -16.43
N GLY A 208 15.71 -4.75 -15.96
CA GLY A 208 16.90 -4.94 -16.78
C GLY A 208 17.26 -3.76 -17.69
N SER A 209 16.59 -2.60 -17.56
CA SER A 209 16.96 -1.37 -18.28
C SER A 209 18.21 -0.69 -17.72
N GLY A 210 18.73 -1.14 -16.58
CA GLY A 210 20.04 -0.74 -16.04
C GLY A 210 21.15 -1.30 -16.92
N GLY A 211 21.83 -0.41 -17.63
CA GLY A 211 22.78 -0.75 -18.67
C GLY A 211 23.89 -1.69 -18.21
N THR A 212 24.22 -2.60 -19.08
CA THR A 212 25.50 -3.29 -19.10
C THR A 212 26.60 -2.22 -19.08
N ILE A 213 27.39 -2.18 -18.01
CA ILE A 213 28.65 -1.47 -17.97
C ILE A 213 29.68 -2.30 -18.74
#